data_07efa47c2d9cd6b04ad3248bcab2af31
#
_entry.id   07efa47c2d9cd6b04ad3248bcab2af31
#
_cell.length_a   1.000
_cell.length_b   1.000
_cell.length_c   1.000
_cell.angle_alpha   90.00
_cell.angle_beta   90.00
_cell.angle_gamma   90.00
#
_symmetry.space_group_name_H-M   'P 1'
#
loop_
_entity.id
_entity.type
_entity.pdbx_description
1 polymer ?
#
loop_
_entity_poly.entity_id
_entity_poly.type
_entity_poly.pdbx_seq_one_letter_code
_entity_poly.pdbx_strand_id
1 'polypeptide(L)'
;MRSLERNKRTLHYAVYLGEEPLFDDQGHETGESVPTYGEINELRCNISSASGEEVVEAFGSYTNYTRAVCVSDNDCPLTEQSIVWFGIPTSEPYNYIVTLKADSKNGIMYALQEVKVRT
;
A
#
# COMPACT_ATOMS: atom_id res chain seq x y z
N MET A 1 -0.28 -5.02 19.17
CA MET A 1 0.77 -4.04 18.81
C MET A 1 0.38 -2.66 19.27
N ARG A 2 1.34 -1.95 19.76
CA ARG A 2 1.11 -0.61 20.28
C ARG A 2 1.76 0.43 19.37
N SER A 3 0.96 1.37 18.91
CA SER A 3 1.42 2.46 18.06
C SER A 3 1.83 3.65 18.95
N LEU A 4 3.09 4.07 18.84
CA LEU A 4 3.61 5.22 19.57
C LEU A 4 3.73 6.40 18.62
N GLU A 5 3.19 7.54 19.01
CA GLU A 5 3.14 8.73 18.16
C GLU A 5 4.54 9.16 17.70
N ARG A 6 5.52 9.12 18.59
CA ARG A 6 6.91 9.51 18.27
C ARG A 6 7.60 8.59 17.26
N ASN A 7 7.07 7.36 17.06
CA ASN A 7 7.65 6.39 16.15
C ASN A 7 6.92 6.37 14.81
N LYS A 8 5.89 7.18 14.65
CA LYS A 8 5.15 7.22 13.41
C LYS A 8 5.90 7.96 12.33
N ARG A 9 5.79 7.45 11.13
CA ARG A 9 6.35 8.05 9.94
C ARG A 9 5.24 8.35 8.96
N THR A 10 5.50 9.24 8.03
CA THR A 10 4.53 9.62 7.01
C THR A 10 4.82 8.89 5.72
N LEU A 11 3.78 8.32 5.14
CA LEU A 11 3.82 7.84 3.76
C LEU A 11 2.69 8.51 3.00
N HIS A 12 2.75 8.43 1.68
CA HIS A 12 1.65 8.86 0.81
C HIS A 12 1.11 7.65 0.08
N TYR A 13 -0.17 7.67 -0.23
CA TYR A 13 -0.80 6.55 -0.91
C TYR A 13 -1.91 7.02 -1.82
N ALA A 14 -2.23 6.17 -2.81
CA ALA A 14 -3.41 6.35 -3.66
C ALA A 14 -4.15 5.02 -3.67
N VAL A 15 -5.44 5.07 -3.36
CA VAL A 15 -6.27 3.86 -3.25
C VAL A 15 -6.55 3.29 -4.63
N TYR A 16 -6.43 1.98 -4.77
CA TYR A 16 -6.75 1.28 -6.00
C TYR A 16 -8.25 1.31 -6.24
N LEU A 17 -8.68 1.76 -7.42
CA LEU A 17 -10.08 1.90 -7.78
C LEU A 17 -10.58 0.86 -8.78
N GLY A 18 -9.70 -0.08 -9.18
CA GLY A 18 -10.05 -1.08 -10.17
C GLY A 18 -9.37 -0.81 -11.49
N GLU A 19 -9.81 -1.50 -12.51
CA GLU A 19 -9.22 -1.40 -13.83
C GLU A 19 -10.17 -0.75 -14.83
N GLU A 20 -9.62 -0.02 -15.77
CA GLU A 20 -10.39 0.58 -16.85
C GLU A 20 -9.90 0.05 -18.19
N PRO A 21 -10.79 -0.17 -19.16
CA PRO A 21 -10.37 -0.63 -20.48
C PRO A 21 -9.54 0.43 -21.18
N LEU A 22 -8.55 -0.04 -21.93
CA LEU A 22 -7.69 0.83 -22.73
C LEU A 22 -8.27 0.94 -24.14
N PHE A 23 -8.37 2.15 -24.66
CA PHE A 23 -8.91 2.42 -25.98
C PHE A 23 -7.81 2.89 -26.91
N ASP A 24 -7.96 2.55 -28.20
CA ASP A 24 -7.03 3.02 -29.24
C ASP A 24 -7.41 4.44 -29.69
N ASP A 25 -6.68 4.99 -30.65
CA ASP A 25 -6.89 6.34 -31.13
C ASP A 25 -8.28 6.53 -31.81
N GLN A 26 -8.92 5.42 -32.16
CA GLN A 26 -10.23 5.44 -32.81
C GLN A 26 -11.37 5.14 -31.84
N GLY A 27 -11.05 5.01 -30.56
CA GLY A 27 -12.06 4.77 -29.52
C GLY A 27 -12.49 3.32 -29.39
N HIS A 28 -11.76 2.37 -29.95
CA HIS A 28 -12.04 0.94 -29.84
C HIS A 28 -11.27 0.33 -28.67
N GLU A 29 -11.90 -0.60 -27.95
CA GLU A 29 -11.21 -1.34 -26.89
C GLU A 29 -10.10 -2.19 -27.47
N THR A 30 -8.92 -2.12 -26.82
CA THR A 30 -7.74 -2.88 -27.27
C THR A 30 -7.70 -4.29 -26.71
N GLY A 31 -8.58 -4.61 -25.75
CA GLY A 31 -8.52 -5.86 -25.00
C GLY A 31 -7.62 -5.80 -23.77
N GLU A 32 -6.95 -4.68 -23.56
CA GLU A 32 -6.10 -4.45 -22.40
C GLU A 32 -6.79 -3.50 -21.44
N SER A 33 -6.35 -3.52 -20.17
CA SER A 33 -6.86 -2.61 -19.15
C SER A 33 -5.70 -2.03 -18.36
N VAL A 34 -5.94 -0.90 -17.71
CA VAL A 34 -4.96 -0.23 -16.86
C VAL A 34 -5.54 -0.01 -15.47
N PRO A 35 -4.74 -0.13 -14.42
CA PRO A 35 -5.21 0.15 -13.08
C PRO A 35 -5.47 1.64 -12.89
N THR A 36 -6.48 1.95 -12.08
CA THR A 36 -6.81 3.34 -11.74
C THR A 36 -6.70 3.54 -10.24
N TYR A 37 -6.38 4.77 -9.85
CA TYR A 37 -6.13 5.12 -8.45
C TYR A 37 -6.83 6.43 -8.12
N GLY A 38 -7.15 6.59 -6.84
CA GLY A 38 -7.75 7.83 -6.33
C GLY A 38 -6.69 8.91 -6.08
N GLU A 39 -7.08 9.91 -5.34
CA GLU A 39 -6.18 11.01 -4.98
C GLU A 39 -5.06 10.54 -4.06
N ILE A 40 -3.93 11.24 -4.11
CA ILE A 40 -2.82 10.97 -3.22
C ILE A 40 -3.13 11.58 -1.85
N ASN A 41 -3.04 10.76 -0.82
CA ASN A 41 -3.26 11.17 0.56
C ASN A 41 -2.07 10.83 1.43
N GLU A 42 -1.98 11.50 2.56
CA GLU A 42 -0.92 11.31 3.53
C GLU A 42 -1.41 10.42 4.67
N LEU A 43 -0.54 9.55 5.16
CA LEU A 43 -0.86 8.65 6.27
C LEU A 43 0.32 8.59 7.24
N ARG A 44 0.04 8.84 8.51
CA ARG A 44 1.02 8.64 9.58
C ARG A 44 0.81 7.28 10.21
N CYS A 45 1.87 6.49 10.26
CA CYS A 45 1.76 5.11 10.71
C CYS A 45 3.12 4.58 11.15
N ASN A 46 3.13 3.40 11.77
CA ASN A 46 4.35 2.69 12.09
C ASN A 46 4.76 1.82 10.91
N ILE A 47 6.00 1.96 10.48
CA ILE A 47 6.53 1.21 9.35
C ILE A 47 7.73 0.41 9.84
N SER A 48 7.73 -0.89 9.59
CA SER A 48 8.81 -1.78 10.00
C SER A 48 9.25 -2.67 8.84
N SER A 49 10.41 -3.31 9.02
CA SER A 49 10.85 -4.33 8.08
C SER A 49 9.93 -5.55 8.21
N ALA A 50 10.00 -6.45 7.22
CA ALA A 50 9.15 -7.65 7.17
C ALA A 50 9.61 -8.73 8.16
N SER A 51 9.89 -8.35 9.40
CA SER A 51 10.33 -9.26 10.44
C SER A 51 9.69 -8.88 11.77
N GLY A 52 9.62 -9.83 12.68
CA GLY A 52 9.01 -9.63 14.00
C GLY A 52 7.82 -10.53 14.20
N GLU A 53 7.59 -10.91 15.44
CA GLU A 53 6.53 -11.86 15.80
C GLU A 53 5.14 -11.35 15.40
N GLU A 54 4.88 -10.08 15.61
CA GLU A 54 3.56 -9.51 15.31
C GLU A 54 3.26 -9.53 13.83
N VAL A 55 4.28 -9.32 13.00
CA VAL A 55 4.13 -9.37 11.54
C VAL A 55 3.88 -10.80 11.09
N VAL A 56 4.63 -11.76 11.63
CA VAL A 56 4.44 -13.18 11.33
C VAL A 56 3.04 -13.64 11.77
N GLU A 57 2.60 -13.20 12.92
CA GLU A 57 1.28 -13.54 13.44
C GLU A 57 0.16 -12.99 12.56
N ALA A 58 0.32 -11.75 12.06
CA ALA A 58 -0.68 -11.10 11.22
C ALA A 58 -0.78 -11.72 9.83
N PHE A 59 0.34 -12.11 9.23
CA PHE A 59 0.39 -12.56 7.84
C PHE A 59 0.66 -14.05 7.66
N GLY A 60 0.88 -14.75 8.77
CA GLY A 60 1.11 -16.20 8.75
C GLY A 60 2.35 -16.55 7.92
N SER A 61 2.17 -17.48 6.98
CA SER A 61 3.26 -17.94 6.12
C SER A 61 3.48 -17.05 4.88
N TYR A 62 2.74 -15.97 4.74
CA TYR A 62 2.91 -15.06 3.61
C TYR A 62 4.24 -14.32 3.77
N THR A 63 5.13 -14.47 2.80
CA THR A 63 6.48 -13.90 2.86
C THR A 63 6.79 -12.94 1.71
N ASN A 64 5.85 -12.71 0.82
CA ASN A 64 6.09 -11.87 -0.36
C ASN A 64 5.84 -10.39 -0.05
N TYR A 65 6.62 -9.85 0.90
CA TYR A 65 6.55 -8.44 1.23
C TYR A 65 7.89 -7.98 1.82
N THR A 66 8.16 -6.67 1.74
CA THR A 66 9.42 -6.08 2.21
C THR A 66 9.25 -5.22 3.45
N ARG A 67 8.06 -4.68 3.67
CA ARG A 67 7.77 -3.87 4.85
C ARG A 67 6.38 -4.15 5.37
N ALA A 68 6.19 -3.90 6.66
CA ALA A 68 4.88 -3.97 7.28
C ALA A 68 4.51 -2.58 7.79
N VAL A 69 3.27 -2.19 7.57
CA VAL A 69 2.72 -0.93 8.06
C VAL A 69 1.62 -1.25 9.05
N CYS A 70 1.69 -0.61 10.21
CA CYS A 70 0.66 -0.75 11.23
C CYS A 70 -0.05 0.58 11.43
N VAL A 71 -1.37 0.56 11.30
CA VAL A 71 -2.23 1.71 11.51
C VAL A 71 -3.15 1.43 12.68
N SER A 72 -3.15 2.31 13.68
CA SER A 72 -3.98 2.11 14.87
C SER A 72 -5.46 2.42 14.66
N ASP A 73 -5.81 3.00 13.52
CA ASP A 73 -7.17 3.37 13.16
C ASP A 73 -7.76 2.30 12.23
N ASN A 74 -8.88 1.70 12.63
CA ASN A 74 -9.56 0.69 11.83
C ASN A 74 -10.34 1.27 10.66
N ASP A 75 -10.44 2.58 10.56
CA ASP A 75 -11.13 3.27 9.47
C ASP A 75 -10.21 3.68 8.31
N CYS A 76 -8.96 3.21 8.33
CA CYS A 76 -8.00 3.55 7.28
C CYS A 76 -8.50 3.07 5.91
N PRO A 77 -8.58 3.94 4.91
CA PRO A 77 -9.13 3.59 3.60
C PRO A 77 -8.18 2.82 2.69
N LEU A 78 -6.93 2.66 3.09
CA LEU A 78 -5.93 1.95 2.28
C LEU A 78 -6.37 0.50 2.06
N THR A 79 -6.30 0.05 0.82
CA THR A 79 -6.74 -1.29 0.40
C THR A 79 -5.63 -2.04 -0.30
N GLU A 80 -5.82 -3.34 -0.50
CA GLU A 80 -4.89 -4.15 -1.30
C GLU A 80 -4.82 -3.61 -2.72
N GLN A 81 -3.65 -3.72 -3.34
CA GLN A 81 -3.29 -3.21 -4.66
C GLN A 81 -3.14 -1.70 -4.73
N SER A 82 -3.34 -0.99 -3.64
CA SER A 82 -3.05 0.45 -3.58
C SER A 82 -1.56 0.71 -3.69
N ILE A 83 -1.20 1.89 -4.18
CA ILE A 83 0.20 2.27 -4.37
C ILE A 83 0.64 3.23 -3.27
N VAL A 84 1.92 3.16 -2.92
CA VAL A 84 2.48 3.87 -1.77
C VAL A 84 3.81 4.53 -2.16
N TRP A 85 3.99 5.76 -1.68
CA TRP A 85 5.27 6.48 -1.74
C TRP A 85 5.80 6.57 -0.30
N PHE A 86 6.95 5.97 -0.05
CA PHE A 86 7.59 6.05 1.25
C PHE A 86 9.05 6.41 1.10
N GLY A 87 9.46 7.52 1.73
CA GLY A 87 10.83 8.01 1.66
C GLY A 87 11.20 8.72 0.37
N ILE A 88 10.22 8.92 -0.52
CA ILE A 88 10.42 9.63 -1.79
C ILE A 88 9.27 10.61 -2.01
N PRO A 89 9.45 11.67 -2.82
CA PRO A 89 8.36 12.60 -3.11
C PRO A 89 7.33 11.98 -4.04
N THR A 90 6.10 12.48 -3.98
CA THR A 90 5.01 11.99 -4.82
C THR A 90 5.15 12.37 -6.28
N SER A 91 6.10 13.27 -6.59
CA SER A 91 6.45 13.60 -7.98
C SER A 91 7.23 12.47 -8.67
N GLU A 92 7.77 11.53 -7.88
CA GLU A 92 8.45 10.35 -8.40
C GLU A 92 7.46 9.20 -8.54
N PRO A 93 7.78 8.16 -9.33
CA PRO A 93 6.95 6.96 -9.34
C PRO A 93 6.86 6.31 -7.95
N TYR A 94 5.74 5.70 -7.64
CA TYR A 94 5.56 5.03 -6.35
C TYR A 94 6.59 3.88 -6.19
N ASN A 95 6.95 3.60 -4.94
CA ASN A 95 7.97 2.59 -4.65
C ASN A 95 7.45 1.37 -3.89
N TYR A 96 6.18 1.35 -3.52
CA TYR A 96 5.57 0.20 -2.85
C TYR A 96 4.15 -0.03 -3.34
N ILE A 97 3.70 -1.28 -3.25
CA ILE A 97 2.32 -1.66 -3.49
C ILE A 97 1.82 -2.48 -2.30
N VAL A 98 0.57 -2.29 -1.92
CA VAL A 98 -0.05 -3.05 -0.84
C VAL A 98 -0.44 -4.42 -1.36
N THR A 99 0.15 -5.47 -0.80
CA THR A 99 -0.11 -6.84 -1.25
C THR A 99 -1.04 -7.60 -0.32
N LEU A 100 -1.16 -7.18 0.94
CA LEU A 100 -2.02 -7.85 1.89
C LEU A 100 -2.49 -6.87 2.96
N LYS A 101 -3.72 -7.05 3.44
CA LYS A 101 -4.32 -6.27 4.50
C LYS A 101 -4.85 -7.22 5.56
N ALA A 102 -4.45 -7.02 6.81
CA ALA A 102 -4.90 -7.85 7.93
C ALA A 102 -5.52 -6.97 8.99
N ASP A 103 -6.80 -7.16 9.26
CA ASP A 103 -7.51 -6.43 10.31
C ASP A 103 -7.28 -7.10 11.67
N SER A 104 -7.18 -6.28 12.71
CA SER A 104 -7.06 -6.74 14.07
C SER A 104 -7.85 -5.84 15.00
N LYS A 105 -7.93 -6.22 16.28
CA LYS A 105 -8.62 -5.42 17.29
C LYS A 105 -7.95 -4.06 17.51
N ASN A 106 -6.64 -3.99 17.29
CA ASN A 106 -5.85 -2.82 17.62
C ASN A 106 -5.47 -2.00 16.39
N GLY A 107 -6.09 -2.27 15.26
CA GLY A 107 -5.81 -1.54 14.04
C GLY A 107 -5.70 -2.46 12.84
N ILE A 108 -5.03 -1.96 11.81
CA ILE A 108 -4.85 -2.68 10.55
C ILE A 108 -3.37 -2.81 10.25
N MET A 109 -2.96 -3.98 9.79
CA MET A 109 -1.60 -4.23 9.36
C MET A 109 -1.57 -4.47 7.86
N TYR A 110 -0.65 -3.81 7.17
CA TYR A 110 -0.51 -3.93 5.71
C TYR A 110 0.85 -4.50 5.37
N ALA A 111 0.89 -5.38 4.39
CA ALA A 111 2.13 -5.86 3.82
C ALA A 111 2.43 -5.05 2.55
N LEU A 112 3.62 -4.47 2.48
CA LEU A 112 4.07 -3.67 1.35
C LEU A 112 5.18 -4.40 0.61
N GLN A 113 5.04 -4.51 -0.70
CA GLN A 113 6.06 -5.06 -1.57
C GLN A 113 6.76 -3.92 -2.30
N GLU A 114 8.08 -3.88 -2.24
CA GLU A 114 8.86 -2.89 -2.97
C GLU A 114 8.72 -3.10 -4.47
N VAL A 115 8.49 -2.01 -5.18
CA VAL A 115 8.33 -2.02 -6.63
C VAL A 115 9.43 -1.16 -7.23
N LYS A 116 10.14 -1.70 -8.21
CA LYS A 116 11.11 -0.93 -8.99
C LYS A 116 10.43 -0.48 -10.26
N VAL A 117 10.07 0.80 -10.29
CA VAL A 117 9.45 1.39 -11.46
C VAL A 117 10.56 1.92 -12.36
N ARG A 118 10.62 1.41 -13.57
CA ARG A 118 11.58 1.89 -14.55
C ARG A 118 11.00 3.08 -15.28
N THR A 119 11.76 4.12 -15.32
CA THR A 119 11.40 5.32 -16.08
C THR A 119 12.06 5.30 -17.45
#